data_d6c85c0a0759adfb875512dae6d02cbc
#
_entry.id   d6c85c0a0759adfb875512dae6d02cbc
#
_cell.length_a   1.000
_cell.length_b   1.000
_cell.length_c   1.000
_cell.angle_alpha   90.00
_cell.angle_beta   90.00
_cell.angle_gamma   90.00
#
_symmetry.space_group_name_H-M   'P 1'
#
loop_
_entity.id
_entity.type
_entity.pdbx_description
1 polymer ?
#
loop_
_entity_poly.entity_id
_entity_poly.type
_entity_poly.pdbx_seq_one_letter_code
_entity_poly.pdbx_strand_id
1 'polypeptide(L)'
;MGRLPGDFSINDNLVTALSTYYKELFADADTRFPKVPLQVLCSKIGSGATPKGGKAAYVDEGISLIRSTNVFDFSFEYDELAHITQGQADALSNVVVEQNDVLFNITGVSVARCCMVPNDVLPARVNQHVMIVRPYKGEAMSYYIMFTLCSADNKAKLLGIGQSGSTREAINKQELESFEIPLPDDTALAQFGVAAKRLYDHIQTNVKEIHALDEMKKVLLAQLSSR
;
A
#
# COMPACT_ATOMS: atom_id res chain seq x y z
N MET A 1 -12.97 -14.65 -9.94
CA MET A 1 -12.50 -15.19 -11.23
C MET A 1 -10.99 -15.30 -11.11
N GLY A 2 -10.40 -16.49 -11.24
CA GLY A 2 -8.97 -16.71 -10.89
C GLY A 2 -8.05 -16.05 -11.89
N ARG A 3 -7.02 -15.42 -11.37
CA ARG A 3 -5.88 -14.86 -12.09
C ARG A 3 -5.22 -15.92 -12.98
N LEU A 4 -4.74 -15.57 -14.17
CA LEU A 4 -4.05 -16.49 -15.06
C LEU A 4 -2.70 -16.95 -14.48
N PRO A 5 -2.30 -18.24 -14.58
CA PRO A 5 -1.13 -18.79 -13.87
C PRO A 5 0.24 -18.27 -14.33
N GLY A 6 0.33 -17.41 -15.35
CA GLY A 6 1.61 -16.92 -15.91
C GLY A 6 2.04 -15.52 -15.45
N ASP A 7 1.07 -14.65 -15.12
CA ASP A 7 1.34 -13.22 -14.91
C ASP A 7 1.86 -12.90 -13.50
N PHE A 8 1.56 -13.79 -12.55
CA PHE A 8 2.04 -13.68 -11.18
C PHE A 8 3.54 -13.94 -11.04
N SER A 9 4.10 -14.83 -11.85
CA SER A 9 5.48 -15.28 -11.65
C SER A 9 6.52 -14.18 -11.88
N ILE A 10 6.29 -13.21 -12.78
CA ILE A 10 7.25 -12.14 -13.05
C ILE A 10 7.26 -11.12 -11.93
N ASN A 11 6.10 -10.57 -11.56
CA ASN A 11 6.01 -9.59 -10.48
C ASN A 11 6.38 -10.20 -9.12
N ASP A 12 5.95 -11.43 -8.84
CA ASP A 12 6.33 -12.15 -7.62
C ASP A 12 7.85 -12.39 -7.57
N ASN A 13 8.49 -12.71 -8.70
CA ASN A 13 9.93 -12.85 -8.77
C ASN A 13 10.66 -11.52 -8.54
N LEU A 14 10.16 -10.41 -9.10
CA LEU A 14 10.72 -9.07 -8.87
C LEU A 14 10.59 -8.64 -7.41
N VAL A 15 9.42 -8.86 -6.79
CA VAL A 15 9.21 -8.61 -5.36
C VAL A 15 10.13 -9.48 -4.51
N THR A 16 10.28 -10.77 -4.87
CA THR A 16 11.16 -11.71 -4.16
C THR A 16 12.63 -11.28 -4.26
N ALA A 17 13.08 -10.90 -5.46
CA ALA A 17 14.44 -10.40 -5.66
C ALA A 17 14.71 -9.13 -4.84
N LEU A 18 13.76 -8.18 -4.84
CA LEU A 18 13.90 -6.96 -4.06
C LEU A 18 13.83 -7.20 -2.56
N SER A 19 12.98 -8.13 -2.13
CA SER A 19 12.90 -8.56 -0.72
C SER A 19 14.19 -9.26 -0.26
N THR A 20 14.82 -10.03 -1.14
CA THR A 20 16.12 -10.66 -0.86
C THR A 20 17.20 -9.59 -0.73
N TYR A 21 17.26 -8.65 -1.67
CA TYR A 21 18.21 -7.53 -1.61
C TYR A 21 18.00 -6.67 -0.36
N TYR A 22 16.73 -6.37 0.00
CA TYR A 22 16.40 -5.70 1.26
C TYR A 22 16.97 -6.46 2.47
N LYS A 23 16.72 -7.77 2.55
CA LYS A 23 17.22 -8.62 3.66
C LYS A 23 18.74 -8.61 3.73
N GLU A 24 19.44 -8.70 2.61
CA GLU A 24 20.91 -8.68 2.58
C GLU A 24 21.46 -7.32 3.03
N LEU A 25 20.92 -6.23 2.51
CA LEU A 25 21.39 -4.87 2.82
C LEU A 25 21.09 -4.46 4.26
N PHE A 26 20.02 -4.96 4.85
CA PHE A 26 19.55 -4.63 6.19
C PHE A 26 19.57 -5.82 7.16
N ALA A 27 20.38 -6.87 6.87
CA ALA A 27 20.46 -8.08 7.70
C ALA A 27 20.81 -7.79 9.17
N ASP A 28 21.67 -6.80 9.41
CA ASP A 28 22.14 -6.36 10.71
C ASP A 28 21.52 -5.02 11.17
N ALA A 29 20.43 -4.61 10.53
CA ALA A 29 19.83 -3.30 10.76
C ALA A 29 19.46 -3.05 12.24
N ASP A 30 18.97 -4.10 12.93
CA ASP A 30 18.59 -4.01 14.35
C ASP A 30 19.79 -3.73 15.30
N THR A 31 21.00 -4.05 14.87
CA THR A 31 22.23 -3.81 15.63
C THR A 31 23.04 -2.64 15.09
N ARG A 32 22.94 -2.37 13.79
CA ARG A 32 23.67 -1.33 13.09
C ARG A 32 23.03 0.05 13.21
N PHE A 33 21.70 0.10 13.24
CA PHE A 33 20.95 1.36 13.23
C PHE A 33 20.12 1.56 14.50
N PRO A 34 19.97 2.80 14.98
CA PRO A 34 19.08 3.10 16.09
C PRO A 34 17.63 2.77 15.70
N LYS A 35 16.86 2.20 16.63
CA LYS A 35 15.41 2.01 16.46
C LYS A 35 14.70 3.30 16.82
N VAL A 36 13.76 3.68 15.99
CA VAL A 36 12.91 4.85 16.20
C VAL A 36 11.44 4.52 15.94
N PRO A 37 10.49 5.13 16.64
CA PRO A 37 9.09 5.03 16.33
C PRO A 37 8.79 5.49 14.90
N LEU A 38 7.90 4.81 14.19
CA LEU A 38 7.56 5.10 12.79
C LEU A 38 7.14 6.57 12.58
N GLN A 39 6.45 7.17 13.55
CA GLN A 39 6.06 8.59 13.51
C GLN A 39 7.25 9.55 13.34
N VAL A 40 8.43 9.21 13.82
CA VAL A 40 9.63 10.06 13.69
C VAL A 40 10.08 10.16 12.23
N LEU A 41 9.78 9.17 11.41
CA LEU A 41 10.13 9.10 9.99
C LEU A 41 9.06 9.69 9.08
N CYS A 42 7.87 10.01 9.61
CA CYS A 42 6.69 10.35 8.82
C CYS A 42 6.16 11.75 9.13
N SER A 43 5.79 12.48 8.07
CA SER A 43 5.03 13.73 8.17
C SER A 43 3.56 13.49 8.45
N LYS A 44 3.07 12.27 8.13
CA LYS A 44 1.68 11.88 8.31
C LYS A 44 1.54 10.39 8.57
N ILE A 45 0.73 10.04 9.57
CA ILE A 45 0.14 8.72 9.79
C ILE A 45 -1.33 8.96 10.13
N GLY A 46 -2.26 8.42 9.33
CA GLY A 46 -3.68 8.64 9.57
C GLY A 46 -4.60 7.91 8.62
N SER A 47 -5.76 7.50 9.11
CA SER A 47 -6.82 6.86 8.35
C SER A 47 -7.97 7.81 8.05
N GLY A 48 -8.74 7.50 7.01
CA GLY A 48 -9.90 8.28 6.62
C GLY A 48 -11.20 7.83 7.28
N ALA A 49 -12.27 8.08 6.58
CA ALA A 49 -13.62 7.68 6.97
C ALA A 49 -14.40 7.20 5.74
N THR A 50 -15.46 6.44 5.97
CA THR A 50 -16.42 6.12 4.90
C THR A 50 -17.35 7.33 4.72
N PRO A 51 -17.57 7.80 3.47
CA PRO A 51 -18.56 8.81 3.18
C PRO A 51 -19.95 8.42 3.68
N LYS A 52 -20.76 9.40 4.08
CA LYS A 52 -22.15 9.16 4.48
C LYS A 52 -22.91 8.45 3.36
N GLY A 53 -23.62 7.38 3.68
CA GLY A 53 -24.33 6.54 2.69
C GLY A 53 -23.56 5.27 2.30
N GLY A 54 -22.32 5.11 2.75
CA GLY A 54 -21.52 3.91 2.44
C GLY A 54 -21.38 3.65 0.95
N LYS A 55 -21.54 2.39 0.52
CA LYS A 55 -21.44 2.00 -0.91
C LYS A 55 -22.45 2.70 -1.82
N ALA A 56 -23.63 3.05 -1.31
CA ALA A 56 -24.66 3.73 -2.10
C ALA A 56 -24.29 5.18 -2.45
N ALA A 57 -23.28 5.74 -1.81
CA ALA A 57 -22.78 7.09 -2.05
C ALA A 57 -21.60 7.13 -3.05
N TYR A 58 -21.16 5.99 -3.57
CA TYR A 58 -20.12 5.93 -4.59
C TYR A 58 -20.69 6.34 -5.95
N VAL A 59 -19.82 6.89 -6.78
CA VAL A 59 -20.11 7.35 -8.13
C VAL A 59 -19.25 6.58 -9.14
N ASP A 60 -19.65 6.58 -10.41
CA ASP A 60 -18.91 5.86 -11.46
C ASP A 60 -17.58 6.56 -11.79
N GLU A 61 -17.55 7.89 -11.71
CA GLU A 61 -16.35 8.69 -11.97
C GLU A 61 -16.17 9.76 -10.88
N GLY A 62 -14.92 10.06 -10.51
CA GLY A 62 -14.62 11.08 -9.49
C GLY A 62 -13.27 10.88 -8.82
N ILE A 63 -13.18 11.32 -7.57
CA ILE A 63 -11.98 11.15 -6.74
C ILE A 63 -11.89 9.71 -6.22
N SER A 64 -10.76 9.06 -6.39
CA SER A 64 -10.57 7.68 -5.92
C SER A 64 -10.72 7.58 -4.40
N LEU A 65 -11.47 6.57 -3.94
CA LEU A 65 -11.55 6.20 -2.53
C LEU A 65 -10.91 4.84 -2.32
N ILE A 66 -9.69 4.85 -1.83
CA ILE A 66 -8.90 3.64 -1.58
C ILE A 66 -9.42 2.91 -0.35
N ARG A 67 -9.72 1.64 -0.50
CA ARG A 67 -10.22 0.74 0.54
C ARG A 67 -9.24 -0.38 0.81
N SER A 68 -9.41 -1.10 1.91
CA SER A 68 -8.54 -2.23 2.25
C SER A 68 -8.52 -3.34 1.18
N THR A 69 -9.53 -3.43 0.34
CA THR A 69 -9.59 -4.36 -0.80
C THR A 69 -8.65 -3.98 -1.93
N ASN A 70 -8.18 -2.74 -1.97
CA ASN A 70 -7.24 -2.26 -2.98
C ASN A 70 -5.77 -2.42 -2.54
N VAL A 71 -5.50 -2.72 -1.25
CA VAL A 71 -4.15 -2.78 -0.70
C VAL A 71 -3.74 -4.22 -0.42
N PHE A 72 -2.73 -4.68 -1.13
CA PHE A 72 -2.06 -5.97 -0.94
C PHE A 72 -0.57 -5.73 -0.62
N ASP A 73 0.14 -6.75 -0.16
CA ASP A 73 1.58 -6.60 0.04
C ASP A 73 2.29 -6.33 -1.28
N PHE A 74 2.99 -5.20 -1.34
CA PHE A 74 3.73 -4.70 -2.51
C PHE A 74 2.90 -4.42 -3.76
N SER A 75 1.57 -4.61 -3.75
CA SER A 75 0.71 -4.51 -4.92
C SER A 75 -0.58 -3.75 -4.62
N PHE A 76 -1.00 -2.92 -5.57
CA PHE A 76 -2.29 -2.25 -5.55
C PHE A 76 -3.27 -2.99 -6.47
N GLU A 77 -4.50 -3.22 -5.99
CA GLU A 77 -5.57 -3.84 -6.75
C GLU A 77 -6.54 -2.77 -7.25
N TYR A 78 -6.71 -2.71 -8.56
CA TYR A 78 -7.57 -1.74 -9.22
C TYR A 78 -9.04 -2.17 -9.28
N ASP A 79 -9.29 -3.49 -9.21
CA ASP A 79 -10.66 -4.01 -9.25
C ASP A 79 -11.50 -3.40 -8.13
N GLU A 80 -12.71 -2.98 -8.50
CA GLU A 80 -13.65 -2.32 -7.59
C GLU A 80 -13.10 -1.04 -6.91
N LEU A 81 -12.14 -0.32 -7.52
CA LEU A 81 -11.72 0.97 -7.00
C LEU A 81 -12.95 1.89 -6.95
N ALA A 82 -13.30 2.33 -5.75
CA ALA A 82 -14.46 3.20 -5.56
C ALA A 82 -14.12 4.64 -5.89
N HIS A 83 -15.12 5.39 -6.37
CA HIS A 83 -15.00 6.83 -6.60
C HIS A 83 -16.03 7.60 -5.77
N ILE A 84 -15.67 8.82 -5.40
CA ILE A 84 -16.51 9.73 -4.61
C ILE A 84 -16.57 11.10 -5.26
N THR A 85 -17.62 11.84 -4.97
CA THR A 85 -17.77 13.20 -5.46
C THR A 85 -16.73 14.14 -4.85
N GLN A 86 -16.49 15.30 -5.48
CA GLN A 86 -15.60 16.33 -4.95
C GLN A 86 -16.03 16.76 -3.54
N GLY A 87 -17.33 16.98 -3.31
CA GLY A 87 -17.83 17.38 -1.97
C GLY A 87 -17.57 16.35 -0.88
N GLN A 88 -17.64 15.03 -1.21
CA GLN A 88 -17.26 13.98 -0.28
C GLN A 88 -15.74 13.96 -0.04
N ALA A 89 -14.95 14.19 -1.07
CA ALA A 89 -13.49 14.26 -0.97
C ALA A 89 -13.04 15.49 -0.15
N ASP A 90 -13.75 16.61 -0.23
CA ASP A 90 -13.47 17.81 0.56
C ASP A 90 -13.72 17.55 2.06
N ALA A 91 -14.77 16.79 2.38
CA ALA A 91 -15.04 16.35 3.75
C ALA A 91 -13.95 15.39 4.30
N LEU A 92 -13.13 14.79 3.42
CA LEU A 92 -11.99 13.93 3.73
C LEU A 92 -10.65 14.64 3.45
N SER A 93 -10.60 15.97 3.56
CA SER A 93 -9.40 16.79 3.29
C SER A 93 -8.21 16.44 4.20
N ASN A 94 -8.48 15.88 5.38
CA ASN A 94 -7.46 15.42 6.30
C ASN A 94 -6.73 14.14 5.85
N VAL A 95 -7.21 13.44 4.83
CA VAL A 95 -6.63 12.19 4.31
C VAL A 95 -6.46 12.20 2.79
N VAL A 96 -6.03 13.35 2.28
CA VAL A 96 -5.53 13.45 0.90
C VAL A 96 -4.33 12.55 0.74
N VAL A 97 -4.40 11.65 -0.25
CA VAL A 97 -3.28 10.79 -0.62
C VAL A 97 -2.36 11.56 -1.56
N GLU A 98 -1.06 11.45 -1.34
CA GLU A 98 -0.02 12.08 -2.13
C GLU A 98 0.91 11.04 -2.75
N GLN A 99 1.64 11.44 -3.78
CA GLN A 99 2.67 10.59 -4.37
C GLN A 99 3.66 10.12 -3.30
N ASN A 100 4.10 8.86 -3.41
CA ASN A 100 4.99 8.19 -2.48
C ASN A 100 4.39 7.87 -1.10
N ASP A 101 3.09 8.06 -0.89
CA ASP A 101 2.45 7.53 0.31
C ASP A 101 2.49 6.00 0.33
N VAL A 102 2.76 5.45 1.49
CA VAL A 102 2.56 4.03 1.77
C VAL A 102 1.16 3.85 2.35
N LEU A 103 0.38 2.99 1.74
CA LEU A 103 -0.97 2.60 2.17
C LEU A 103 -0.87 1.37 3.06
N PHE A 104 -1.46 1.44 4.25
CA PHE A 104 -1.37 0.38 5.24
C PHE A 104 -2.76 -0.03 5.75
N ASN A 105 -3.11 -1.30 5.63
CA ASN A 105 -4.39 -1.83 6.11
C ASN A 105 -4.34 -2.07 7.63
N ILE A 106 -5.35 -1.54 8.32
CA ILE A 106 -5.39 -1.54 9.79
C ILE A 106 -6.48 -2.43 10.40
N THR A 107 -7.32 -3.08 9.60
CA THR A 107 -8.44 -3.87 10.14
C THR A 107 -8.71 -5.16 9.36
N GLY A 108 -9.24 -6.17 10.07
CA GLY A 108 -9.79 -7.40 9.51
C GLY A 108 -8.72 -8.32 8.91
N VAL A 109 -9.12 -9.26 8.08
CA VAL A 109 -8.25 -10.29 7.47
C VAL A 109 -7.12 -9.73 6.61
N SER A 110 -7.19 -8.46 6.28
CA SER A 110 -6.16 -7.76 5.49
C SER A 110 -5.22 -6.90 6.34
N VAL A 111 -5.35 -6.94 7.67
CA VAL A 111 -4.50 -6.15 8.58
C VAL A 111 -3.01 -6.38 8.28
N ALA A 112 -2.22 -5.31 8.40
CA ALA A 112 -0.79 -5.27 8.11
C ALA A 112 -0.39 -5.52 6.64
N ARG A 113 -1.31 -5.52 5.67
CA ARG A 113 -0.93 -5.41 4.25
C ARG A 113 -0.53 -3.98 3.93
N CYS A 114 0.49 -3.82 3.10
CA CYS A 114 0.87 -2.49 2.65
C CYS A 114 1.49 -2.45 1.24
N CYS A 115 1.25 -1.35 0.54
CA CYS A 115 1.84 -1.04 -0.76
C CYS A 115 2.05 0.47 -0.91
N MET A 116 2.82 0.89 -1.90
CA MET A 116 2.85 2.29 -2.31
C MET A 116 1.61 2.64 -3.14
N VAL A 117 1.15 3.88 -3.03
CA VAL A 117 0.07 4.38 -3.88
C VAL A 117 0.53 4.49 -5.33
N PRO A 118 -0.23 3.99 -6.32
CA PRO A 118 0.04 4.25 -7.72
C PRO A 118 -0.31 5.71 -8.08
N ASN A 119 0.49 6.34 -8.93
CA ASN A 119 0.29 7.74 -9.31
C ASN A 119 -1.01 7.99 -10.11
N ASP A 120 -1.46 6.98 -10.85
CA ASP A 120 -2.64 7.06 -11.71
C ASP A 120 -3.98 6.94 -10.97
N VAL A 121 -3.98 6.56 -9.70
CA VAL A 121 -5.19 6.63 -8.86
C VAL A 121 -5.38 7.98 -8.19
N LEU A 122 -4.41 8.88 -8.32
CA LEU A 122 -4.50 10.23 -7.76
C LEU A 122 -5.34 11.16 -8.67
N PRO A 123 -6.12 12.08 -8.10
CA PRO A 123 -6.27 12.39 -6.68
C PRO A 123 -7.10 11.35 -5.93
N ALA A 124 -6.72 11.05 -4.70
CA ALA A 124 -7.36 10.00 -3.91
C ALA A 124 -7.56 10.37 -2.43
N ARG A 125 -8.42 9.60 -1.78
CA ARG A 125 -8.65 9.56 -0.33
C ARG A 125 -8.58 8.11 0.14
N VAL A 126 -8.41 7.90 1.44
CA VAL A 126 -8.51 6.57 2.06
C VAL A 126 -9.75 6.47 2.96
N ASN A 127 -10.28 5.27 3.10
CA ASN A 127 -11.35 5.00 4.05
C ASN A 127 -10.80 4.74 5.47
N GLN A 128 -11.67 4.41 6.44
CA GLN A 128 -11.30 4.14 7.83
C GLN A 128 -10.47 2.87 8.04
N HIS A 129 -10.30 2.03 7.01
CA HIS A 129 -9.58 0.75 7.08
C HIS A 129 -8.16 0.83 6.54
N VAL A 130 -7.80 1.97 5.94
CA VAL A 130 -6.47 2.22 5.37
C VAL A 130 -5.84 3.43 6.02
N MET A 131 -4.61 3.31 6.48
CA MET A 131 -3.78 4.44 6.91
C MET A 131 -2.82 4.86 5.81
N ILE A 132 -2.67 6.18 5.69
CA ILE A 132 -1.57 6.80 4.97
C ILE A 132 -0.36 6.82 5.89
N VAL A 133 0.77 6.34 5.42
CA VAL A 133 2.09 6.48 6.04
C VAL A 133 2.95 7.28 5.06
N ARG A 134 3.22 8.55 5.38
CA ARG A 134 3.93 9.51 4.51
C ARG A 134 5.28 9.85 5.10
N PRO A 135 6.39 9.33 4.56
CA PRO A 135 7.72 9.65 5.04
C PRO A 135 8.15 11.09 4.76
N TYR A 136 9.04 11.62 5.60
CA TYR A 136 9.68 12.93 5.35
C TYR A 136 10.68 12.90 4.20
N LYS A 137 11.40 11.78 4.03
CA LYS A 137 12.54 11.66 3.10
C LYS A 137 12.18 11.15 1.69
N GLY A 138 10.91 11.25 1.28
CA GLY A 138 10.49 10.93 -0.08
C GLY A 138 10.52 9.44 -0.44
N GLU A 139 10.63 9.15 -1.74
CA GLU A 139 10.37 7.85 -2.35
C GLU A 139 11.26 6.72 -1.79
N ALA A 140 12.56 6.96 -1.58
CA ALA A 140 13.47 5.94 -1.05
C ALA A 140 13.06 5.48 0.36
N MET A 141 12.63 6.40 1.22
CA MET A 141 12.13 6.08 2.54
C MET A 141 10.78 5.36 2.47
N SER A 142 9.94 5.66 1.49
CA SER A 142 8.68 4.95 1.27
C SER A 142 8.92 3.48 0.92
N TYR A 143 9.86 3.19 0.01
CA TYR A 143 10.27 1.81 -0.27
C TYR A 143 10.81 1.12 0.97
N TYR A 144 11.71 1.78 1.71
CA TYR A 144 12.27 1.22 2.93
C TYR A 144 11.18 0.87 3.96
N ILE A 145 10.28 1.80 4.25
CA ILE A 145 9.18 1.59 5.19
C ILE A 145 8.27 0.46 4.72
N MET A 146 7.86 0.44 3.44
CA MET A 146 7.02 -0.63 2.89
C MET A 146 7.69 -2.00 3.06
N PHE A 147 8.97 -2.15 2.69
CA PHE A 147 9.68 -3.42 2.83
C PHE A 147 9.91 -3.80 4.30
N THR A 148 10.16 -2.82 5.17
CA THR A 148 10.29 -3.04 6.60
C THR A 148 8.98 -3.56 7.22
N LEU A 149 7.85 -2.92 6.93
CA LEU A 149 6.54 -3.34 7.46
C LEU A 149 6.08 -4.68 6.90
N CYS A 150 6.40 -4.99 5.63
CA CYS A 150 6.10 -6.27 4.98
C CYS A 150 7.10 -7.37 5.32
N SER A 151 8.22 -7.10 6.00
CA SER A 151 9.17 -8.13 6.42
C SER A 151 8.49 -9.14 7.34
N ALA A 152 8.88 -10.42 7.25
CA ALA A 152 8.21 -11.49 8.00
C ALA A 152 8.15 -11.22 9.50
N ASP A 153 9.27 -10.74 10.08
CA ASP A 153 9.37 -10.49 11.52
C ASP A 153 8.50 -9.30 11.97
N ASN A 154 8.53 -8.18 11.22
CA ASN A 154 7.72 -7.01 11.56
C ASN A 154 6.24 -7.26 11.28
N LYS A 155 5.93 -7.99 10.23
CA LYS A 155 4.55 -8.40 9.96
C LYS A 155 3.98 -9.28 11.05
N ALA A 156 4.76 -10.24 11.56
CA ALA A 156 4.34 -11.08 12.69
C ALA A 156 4.10 -10.24 13.97
N LYS A 157 4.97 -9.25 14.26
CA LYS A 157 4.78 -8.31 15.38
C LYS A 157 3.51 -7.48 15.21
N LEU A 158 3.29 -6.90 14.02
CA LEU A 158 2.10 -6.09 13.71
C LEU A 158 0.81 -6.91 13.82
N LEU A 159 0.80 -8.15 13.33
CA LEU A 159 -0.33 -9.06 13.49
C LEU A 159 -0.58 -9.39 14.97
N GLY A 160 0.48 -9.60 15.76
CA GLY A 160 0.39 -9.80 17.21
C GLY A 160 -0.23 -8.59 17.93
N ILE A 161 0.13 -7.37 17.54
CA ILE A 161 -0.49 -6.14 18.06
C ILE A 161 -1.98 -6.13 17.70
N GLY A 162 -2.33 -6.38 16.45
CA GLY A 162 -3.72 -6.38 15.97
C GLY A 162 -4.62 -7.40 16.67
N GLN A 163 -4.06 -8.50 17.15
CA GLN A 163 -4.79 -9.57 17.85
C GLN A 163 -4.93 -9.35 19.36
N SER A 164 -4.11 -8.49 19.97
CA SER A 164 -4.02 -8.34 21.42
C SER A 164 -5.15 -7.53 22.07
N GLY A 165 -5.93 -6.78 21.30
CA GLY A 165 -6.75 -5.69 21.85
C GLY A 165 -8.27 -5.83 21.77
N SER A 166 -8.85 -6.68 20.94
CA SER A 166 -10.32 -6.74 20.79
C SER A 166 -10.81 -7.99 20.05
N THR A 167 -12.13 -8.20 20.03
CA THR A 167 -12.83 -9.20 19.20
C THR A 167 -12.64 -9.02 17.68
N ARG A 168 -11.98 -7.97 17.23
CA ARG A 168 -11.67 -7.69 15.82
C ARG A 168 -10.19 -7.36 15.69
N GLU A 169 -9.53 -8.03 14.76
CA GLU A 169 -8.15 -7.71 14.39
C GLU A 169 -8.06 -6.26 13.89
N ALA A 170 -7.35 -5.42 14.63
CA ALA A 170 -7.17 -4.01 14.28
C ALA A 170 -5.91 -3.44 14.90
N ILE A 171 -5.22 -2.59 14.14
CA ILE A 171 -4.08 -1.77 14.59
C ILE A 171 -4.56 -0.33 14.62
N ASN A 172 -4.50 0.32 15.78
CA ASN A 172 -4.86 1.73 15.88
C ASN A 172 -3.70 2.65 15.49
N LYS A 173 -4.01 3.94 15.35
CA LYS A 173 -3.03 4.94 14.94
C LYS A 173 -1.82 5.00 15.87
N GLN A 174 -2.04 5.02 17.18
CA GLN A 174 -0.98 5.13 18.18
C GLN A 174 -0.05 3.90 18.16
N GLU A 175 -0.60 2.70 17.95
CA GLU A 175 0.19 1.47 17.83
C GLU A 175 1.09 1.51 16.60
N LEU A 176 0.57 2.00 15.45
CA LEU A 176 1.39 2.14 14.25
C LEU A 176 2.42 3.27 14.39
N GLU A 177 2.05 4.40 14.99
CA GLU A 177 2.96 5.53 15.24
C GLU A 177 4.13 5.15 16.15
N SER A 178 3.87 4.33 17.17
CA SER A 178 4.88 3.87 18.14
C SER A 178 5.63 2.62 17.70
N PHE A 179 5.27 2.01 16.57
CA PHE A 179 5.96 0.83 16.05
C PHE A 179 7.41 1.17 15.70
N GLU A 180 8.36 0.52 16.37
CA GLU A 180 9.78 0.82 16.21
C GLU A 180 10.39 0.06 15.03
N ILE A 181 11.10 0.80 14.18
CA ILE A 181 11.89 0.26 13.06
C ILE A 181 13.29 0.85 13.07
N PRO A 182 14.30 0.15 12.53
CA PRO A 182 15.65 0.71 12.38
C PRO A 182 15.62 1.96 11.48
N LEU A 183 16.38 3.00 11.84
CA LEU A 183 16.59 4.20 11.03
C LEU A 183 17.86 4.02 10.18
N PRO A 184 17.77 3.71 8.88
CA PRO A 184 18.96 3.51 8.05
C PRO A 184 19.73 4.81 7.87
N ASP A 185 21.05 4.70 7.67
CA ASP A 185 21.86 5.82 7.22
C ASP A 185 21.50 6.22 5.77
N ASP A 186 21.86 7.43 5.37
CA ASP A 186 21.51 7.96 4.04
C ASP A 186 22.15 7.15 2.91
N THR A 187 23.30 6.50 3.16
CA THR A 187 23.99 5.65 2.16
C THR A 187 23.22 4.38 1.89
N ALA A 188 22.85 3.63 2.92
CA ALA A 188 22.05 2.41 2.78
C ALA A 188 20.66 2.71 2.20
N LEU A 189 20.05 3.81 2.64
CA LEU A 189 18.76 4.25 2.13
C LEU A 189 18.82 4.59 0.63
N ALA A 190 19.83 5.35 0.20
CA ALA A 190 20.00 5.71 -1.21
C ALA A 190 20.29 4.48 -2.08
N GLN A 191 21.15 3.58 -1.59
CA GLN A 191 21.49 2.34 -2.30
C GLN A 191 20.25 1.47 -2.51
N PHE A 192 19.45 1.26 -1.46
CA PHE A 192 18.19 0.51 -1.56
C PHE A 192 17.18 1.24 -2.46
N GLY A 193 17.01 2.54 -2.28
CA GLY A 193 16.06 3.36 -3.04
C GLY A 193 16.25 3.29 -4.55
N VAL A 194 17.49 3.31 -5.03
CA VAL A 194 17.79 3.18 -6.47
C VAL A 194 17.36 1.82 -7.02
N ALA A 195 17.69 0.74 -6.32
CA ALA A 195 17.30 -0.62 -6.74
C ALA A 195 15.78 -0.82 -6.64
N ALA A 196 15.18 -0.36 -5.53
CA ALA A 196 13.76 -0.47 -5.28
C ALA A 196 12.94 0.27 -6.33
N LYS A 197 13.30 1.53 -6.61
CA LYS A 197 12.62 2.32 -7.66
C LYS A 197 12.60 1.60 -9.00
N ARG A 198 13.77 1.14 -9.45
CA ARG A 198 13.90 0.49 -10.76
C ARG A 198 13.01 -0.74 -10.88
N LEU A 199 13.02 -1.62 -9.88
CA LEU A 199 12.22 -2.85 -9.92
C LEU A 199 10.73 -2.58 -9.68
N TYR A 200 10.41 -1.64 -8.78
CA TYR A 200 9.01 -1.29 -8.49
C TYR A 200 8.33 -0.58 -9.65
N ASP A 201 9.03 0.27 -10.40
CA ASP A 201 8.51 0.90 -11.62
C ASP A 201 8.14 -0.18 -12.68
N HIS A 202 8.94 -1.26 -12.79
CA HIS A 202 8.60 -2.40 -13.66
C HIS A 202 7.36 -3.14 -13.16
N ILE A 203 7.27 -3.41 -11.86
CA ILE A 203 6.10 -4.06 -11.26
C ILE A 203 4.83 -3.24 -11.55
N GLN A 204 4.87 -1.92 -11.33
CA GLN A 204 3.74 -1.03 -11.59
C GLN A 204 3.35 -1.00 -13.07
N THR A 205 4.32 -1.00 -13.97
CA THR A 205 4.08 -1.07 -15.42
C THR A 205 3.37 -2.38 -15.79
N ASN A 206 3.85 -3.52 -15.31
CA ASN A 206 3.24 -4.82 -15.55
C ASN A 206 1.80 -4.89 -15.00
N VAL A 207 1.56 -4.36 -13.80
CA VAL A 207 0.19 -4.33 -13.19
C VAL A 207 -0.77 -3.54 -14.07
N LYS A 208 -0.35 -2.37 -14.59
CA LYS A 208 -1.18 -1.55 -15.48
C LYS A 208 -1.47 -2.25 -16.80
N GLU A 209 -0.47 -2.90 -17.39
CA GLU A 209 -0.63 -3.64 -18.63
C GLU A 209 -1.61 -4.81 -18.45
N ILE A 210 -1.47 -5.58 -17.38
CA ILE A 210 -2.39 -6.67 -17.04
C ILE A 210 -3.82 -6.15 -16.89
N HIS A 211 -4.00 -5.06 -16.14
CA HIS A 211 -5.33 -4.45 -15.96
C HIS A 211 -5.94 -4.01 -17.30
N ALA A 212 -5.16 -3.34 -18.16
CA ALA A 212 -5.63 -2.91 -19.48
C ALA A 212 -6.03 -4.11 -20.36
N LEU A 213 -5.25 -5.19 -20.34
CA LEU A 213 -5.55 -6.42 -21.09
C LEU A 213 -6.82 -7.13 -20.58
N ASP A 214 -7.03 -7.15 -19.26
CA ASP A 214 -8.26 -7.71 -18.68
C ASP A 214 -9.50 -6.89 -19.05
N GLU A 215 -9.41 -5.58 -19.06
CA GLU A 215 -10.50 -4.71 -19.52
C GLU A 215 -10.81 -4.93 -21.02
N MET A 216 -9.79 -4.99 -21.88
CA MET A 216 -9.97 -5.31 -23.30
C MET A 216 -10.64 -6.68 -23.49
N LYS A 217 -10.22 -7.69 -22.74
CA LYS A 217 -10.82 -9.03 -22.77
C LYS A 217 -12.30 -8.99 -22.36
N LYS A 218 -12.68 -8.25 -21.33
CA LYS A 218 -14.09 -8.08 -20.92
C LYS A 218 -14.92 -7.49 -22.05
N VAL A 219 -14.43 -6.43 -22.72
CA VAL A 219 -15.11 -5.79 -23.85
C VAL A 219 -15.29 -6.78 -25.03
N LEU A 220 -14.24 -7.50 -25.41
CA LEU A 220 -14.30 -8.47 -26.50
C LEU A 220 -15.25 -9.61 -26.22
N LEU A 221 -15.27 -10.16 -25.00
CA LEU A 221 -16.20 -11.21 -24.60
C LEU A 221 -17.66 -10.71 -24.62
N ALA A 222 -17.93 -9.48 -24.18
CA ALA A 222 -19.25 -8.87 -24.25
C ALA A 222 -19.75 -8.72 -25.71
N GLN A 223 -18.87 -8.32 -26.65
CA GLN A 223 -19.18 -8.21 -28.07
C GLN A 223 -19.45 -9.56 -28.73
N LEU A 224 -18.76 -10.62 -28.31
CA LEU A 224 -18.97 -11.98 -28.82
C LEU A 224 -20.28 -12.62 -28.31
N SER A 225 -20.67 -12.31 -27.07
CA SER A 225 -21.90 -12.85 -26.46
C SER A 225 -23.17 -12.09 -26.86
N SER A 226 -23.04 -10.95 -27.54
CA SER A 226 -24.18 -10.17 -28.09
C SER A 226 -24.52 -10.51 -29.54
N ARG A 227 -23.81 -11.46 -30.12
CA ARG A 227 -24.09 -12.05 -31.44
C ARG A 227 -24.74 -13.42 -31.32
#